data_c4b3f3b102d74d68fe54b1d9f560cd26
#
_entry.id   c4b3f3b102d74d68fe54b1d9f560cd26
#
_cell.length_a   1.000
_cell.length_b   1.000
_cell.length_c   1.000
_cell.angle_alpha   90.00
_cell.angle_beta   90.00
_cell.angle_gamma   90.00
#
_symmetry.space_group_name_H-M   'P 1'
#
loop_
_entity.id
_entity.type
_entity.pdbx_description
1 polymer ?
#
loop_
_entity_poly.entity_id
_entity_poly.type
_entity_poly.pdbx_seq_one_letter_code
_entity_poly.pdbx_strand_id
1 'polypeptide(L)'
;NSGNLGVLLSNRQQGGQTNSVAGMDARITPLPNWIITGQFARSQADNKIANNDHLAYLEAIYGSRAFTYTGKYTSIGRHFDVSLGFIPRINIKQNEQQANYTWFAAPTDWFLTQELKATLIHTDNQRDEFQDQKINLLYTIKAKQANTFTFEGTQQSENLADKKIHTSGWLAGWNSRTLPELNSTIKLGQRQALNYQFVDRDVLSGDARNAQVKLKWLIGRHWSLDSSYFWNDLRHAQGSIYRDRLARLNLSYQFDNYWGASLIMDYHKLSANQAWSRLKNEQSLNTTLQLRYVLSPGSSVYVGYVDRQENLSLYHDENGLLQSASSQHLDVHTGKRFFVKLSYLF
;
A
#
# COMPACT_ATOMS: atom_id res chain seq x y z
N ASN A 1 22.65 3.31 -29.41
CA ASN A 1 23.03 3.22 -27.99
C ASN A 1 22.85 4.60 -27.35
N SER A 2 21.94 4.74 -26.43
CA SER A 2 21.70 5.97 -25.66
C SER A 2 21.96 5.65 -24.19
N GLY A 3 22.49 6.61 -23.48
CA GLY A 3 22.70 6.50 -22.06
C GLY A 3 22.75 7.87 -21.41
N ASN A 4 22.54 7.92 -20.12
CA ASN A 4 22.71 9.10 -19.30
C ASN A 4 23.58 8.77 -18.09
N LEU A 5 24.31 9.76 -17.62
CA LEU A 5 25.13 9.72 -16.42
C LEU A 5 24.68 10.86 -15.53
N GLY A 6 24.45 10.58 -14.25
CA GLY A 6 24.10 11.55 -13.24
C GLY A 6 25.10 11.60 -12.09
N VAL A 7 25.24 12.76 -11.47
CA VAL A 7 26.02 12.97 -10.24
C VAL A 7 25.13 13.69 -9.24
N LEU A 8 25.13 13.19 -8.01
CA LEU A 8 24.41 13.78 -6.88
C LEU A 8 25.40 14.20 -5.82
N LEU A 9 25.31 15.45 -5.38
CA LEU A 9 25.99 15.95 -4.19
C LEU A 9 24.95 16.56 -3.27
N SER A 10 24.93 16.16 -2.02
CA SER A 10 24.02 16.67 -1.01
C SER A 10 24.78 16.93 0.28
N ASN A 11 24.56 18.06 0.90
CA ASN A 11 25.10 18.40 2.20
C ASN A 11 24.00 19.03 3.06
N ARG A 12 23.86 18.52 4.27
CA ARG A 12 22.97 19.08 5.29
C ARG A 12 23.77 19.38 6.56
N GLN A 13 23.62 20.60 7.04
CA GLN A 13 24.19 21.02 8.32
C GLN A 13 23.05 21.50 9.22
N GLN A 14 22.91 20.92 10.39
CA GLN A 14 21.89 21.27 11.38
C GLN A 14 22.37 20.97 12.79
N GLY A 15 22.30 21.97 13.69
CA GLY A 15 22.66 21.78 15.11
C GLY A 15 24.11 21.33 15.35
N GLY A 16 25.06 21.76 14.52
CA GLY A 16 26.47 21.35 14.60
C GLY A 16 26.75 19.96 14.04
N GLN A 17 25.78 19.30 13.44
CA GLN A 17 25.93 17.99 12.80
C GLN A 17 25.90 18.16 11.28
N THR A 18 26.82 17.50 10.59
CA THR A 18 26.91 17.49 9.12
C THR A 18 26.62 16.11 8.59
N ASN A 19 25.79 16.01 7.55
CA ASN A 19 25.59 14.81 6.75
C ASN A 19 25.81 15.14 5.27
N SER A 20 26.78 14.49 4.65
CA SER A 20 27.15 14.67 3.25
C SER A 20 26.91 13.37 2.51
N VAL A 21 26.32 13.47 1.32
CA VAL A 21 26.14 12.32 0.42
C VAL A 21 26.67 12.69 -0.95
N ALA A 22 27.53 11.84 -1.50
CA ALA A 22 28.00 11.90 -2.87
C ALA A 22 27.58 10.63 -3.60
N GLY A 23 27.03 10.76 -4.79
CA GLY A 23 26.58 9.63 -5.59
C GLY A 23 26.72 9.85 -7.08
N MET A 24 26.71 8.75 -7.80
CA MET A 24 26.66 8.71 -9.25
C MET A 24 25.64 7.65 -9.68
N ASP A 25 25.00 7.90 -10.80
CA ASP A 25 24.14 6.95 -11.47
C ASP A 25 24.38 6.93 -12.96
N ALA A 26 24.11 5.79 -13.57
CA ALA A 26 24.17 5.62 -15.01
C ALA A 26 23.01 4.74 -15.48
N ARG A 27 22.46 5.07 -16.64
CA ARG A 27 21.49 4.24 -17.35
C ARG A 27 21.94 4.12 -18.80
N ILE A 28 22.07 2.89 -19.27
CA ILE A 28 22.55 2.58 -20.62
C ILE A 28 21.63 1.55 -21.29
N THR A 29 21.56 1.62 -22.61
CA THR A 29 20.93 0.62 -23.49
C THR A 29 22.01 -0.05 -24.34
N PRO A 30 22.74 -1.06 -23.79
CA PRO A 30 23.91 -1.64 -24.47
C PRO A 30 23.52 -2.47 -25.68
N LEU A 31 22.38 -3.11 -25.67
CA LEU A 31 21.85 -3.97 -26.72
C LEU A 31 20.34 -3.68 -26.91
N PRO A 32 19.74 -4.03 -28.05
CA PRO A 32 18.30 -3.98 -28.25
C PRO A 32 17.57 -4.71 -27.11
N ASN A 33 16.52 -4.11 -26.62
CA ASN A 33 15.68 -4.65 -25.55
C ASN A 33 16.33 -4.76 -24.15
N TRP A 34 17.57 -4.29 -23.97
CA TRP A 34 18.25 -4.25 -22.69
C TRP A 34 18.39 -2.84 -22.15
N ILE A 35 18.06 -2.67 -20.88
CA ILE A 35 18.30 -1.45 -20.11
C ILE A 35 19.08 -1.87 -18.86
N ILE A 36 20.22 -1.21 -18.63
CA ILE A 36 21.00 -1.40 -17.41
C ILE A 36 21.07 -0.06 -16.68
N THR A 37 20.71 -0.08 -15.39
CA THR A 37 20.78 1.08 -14.50
C THR A 37 21.69 0.72 -13.33
N GLY A 38 22.67 1.57 -13.04
CA GLY A 38 23.54 1.45 -11.88
C GLY A 38 23.51 2.72 -11.05
N GLN A 39 23.61 2.59 -9.74
CA GLN A 39 23.74 3.69 -8.82
C GLN A 39 24.73 3.32 -7.72
N PHE A 40 25.60 4.24 -7.39
CA PHE A 40 26.48 4.14 -6.23
C PHE A 40 26.44 5.46 -5.46
N ALA A 41 26.29 5.39 -4.15
CA ALA A 41 26.34 6.54 -3.28
C ALA A 41 27.14 6.25 -2.01
N ARG A 42 27.77 7.27 -1.47
CA ARG A 42 28.48 7.23 -0.19
C ARG A 42 27.96 8.32 0.71
N SER A 43 27.66 7.98 1.95
CA SER A 43 27.27 8.94 2.98
C SER A 43 28.40 9.11 4.00
N GLN A 44 28.50 10.32 4.55
CA GLN A 44 29.41 10.67 5.65
C GLN A 44 28.65 11.55 6.64
N ALA A 45 28.72 11.21 7.94
CA ALA A 45 28.08 11.98 9.01
C ALA A 45 29.05 12.18 10.19
N ASP A 46 29.18 13.41 10.68
CA ASP A 46 30.22 13.79 11.66
C ASP A 46 30.01 13.30 13.09
N ASN A 47 28.84 12.77 13.43
CA ASN A 47 28.46 12.47 14.82
C ASN A 47 28.29 10.99 15.17
N LYS A 48 28.74 10.07 14.30
CA LYS A 48 28.58 8.62 14.50
C LYS A 48 29.92 7.91 14.52
N ILE A 49 30.02 6.86 15.33
CA ILE A 49 31.25 6.06 15.54
C ILE A 49 31.77 5.40 14.24
N ALA A 50 30.89 5.23 13.24
CA ALA A 50 31.26 4.77 11.91
C ALA A 50 30.62 5.69 10.88
N ASN A 51 31.39 6.65 10.42
CA ASN A 51 30.88 7.85 9.74
C ASN A 51 30.69 7.70 8.23
N ASN A 52 31.12 6.58 7.65
CA ASN A 52 31.11 6.37 6.21
C ASN A 52 30.49 5.04 5.85
N ASP A 53 29.51 5.06 4.95
CA ASP A 53 28.98 3.84 4.38
C ASP A 53 28.43 4.08 2.96
N HIS A 54 28.00 3.03 2.27
CA HIS A 54 27.66 3.08 0.87
C HIS A 54 26.30 2.46 0.57
N LEU A 55 25.74 2.89 -0.56
CA LEU A 55 24.63 2.26 -1.27
C LEU A 55 25.14 1.87 -2.66
N ALA A 56 24.86 0.64 -3.06
CA ALA A 56 25.07 0.17 -4.42
C ALA A 56 23.75 -0.44 -4.95
N TYR A 57 23.36 -0.04 -6.13
CA TYR A 57 22.19 -0.54 -6.85
C TYR A 57 22.56 -0.90 -8.27
N LEU A 58 22.09 -2.05 -8.72
CA LEU A 58 22.21 -2.49 -10.10
C LEU A 58 20.88 -3.09 -10.54
N GLU A 59 20.38 -2.67 -11.70
CA GLU A 59 19.20 -3.22 -12.35
C GLU A 59 19.50 -3.55 -13.80
N ALA A 60 19.08 -4.71 -14.24
CA ALA A 60 19.10 -5.12 -15.63
C ALA A 60 17.67 -5.51 -16.06
N ILE A 61 17.17 -4.88 -17.10
CA ILE A 61 15.85 -5.14 -17.68
C ILE A 61 16.05 -5.64 -19.10
N TYR A 62 15.45 -6.79 -19.39
CA TYR A 62 15.24 -7.28 -20.75
C TYR A 62 13.75 -7.23 -21.07
N GLY A 63 13.38 -6.69 -22.24
CA GLY A 63 11.99 -6.59 -22.65
C GLY A 63 11.78 -6.98 -24.11
N SER A 64 10.96 -8.00 -24.36
CA SER A 64 10.43 -8.35 -25.67
C SER A 64 8.89 -8.26 -25.65
N ARG A 65 8.25 -8.53 -26.78
CA ARG A 65 6.79 -8.52 -26.86
C ARG A 65 6.14 -9.51 -25.89
N ALA A 66 6.71 -10.70 -25.75
CA ALA A 66 6.13 -11.79 -24.97
C ALA A 66 6.81 -12.01 -23.63
N PHE A 67 8.06 -11.60 -23.49
CA PHE A 67 8.86 -11.90 -22.30
C PHE A 67 9.56 -10.67 -21.78
N THR A 68 9.45 -10.43 -20.47
CA THR A 68 10.25 -9.44 -19.75
C THR A 68 10.95 -10.09 -18.57
N TYR A 69 12.17 -9.64 -18.34
CA TYR A 69 12.96 -10.03 -17.18
C TYR A 69 13.55 -8.79 -16.53
N THR A 70 13.52 -8.75 -15.20
CA THR A 70 14.15 -7.71 -14.39
C THR A 70 14.93 -8.35 -13.27
N GLY A 71 16.25 -8.12 -13.28
CA GLY A 71 17.13 -8.49 -12.18
C GLY A 71 17.60 -7.24 -11.45
N LYS A 72 17.49 -7.22 -10.11
CA LYS A 72 17.94 -6.11 -9.26
C LYS A 72 18.85 -6.62 -8.16
N TYR A 73 19.88 -5.87 -7.89
CA TYR A 73 20.72 -6.03 -6.73
C TYR A 73 20.84 -4.71 -5.98
N THR A 74 20.60 -4.74 -4.68
CA THR A 74 20.70 -3.58 -3.79
C THR A 74 21.56 -3.95 -2.59
N SER A 75 22.59 -3.16 -2.31
CA SER A 75 23.39 -3.27 -1.10
C SER A 75 23.41 -1.94 -0.38
N ILE A 76 23.01 -1.92 0.87
CA ILE A 76 22.97 -0.72 1.70
C ILE A 76 23.72 -1.03 3.00
N GLY A 77 24.76 -0.29 3.25
CA GLY A 77 25.58 -0.49 4.41
C GLY A 77 24.88 -0.15 5.71
N ARG A 78 25.45 -0.60 6.80
CA ARG A 78 24.88 -0.48 8.15
C ARG A 78 24.75 0.96 8.64
N HIS A 79 25.67 1.82 8.21
CA HIS A 79 25.77 3.20 8.67
C HIS A 79 25.43 4.21 7.58
N PHE A 80 24.88 3.71 6.47
CA PHE A 80 24.44 4.59 5.40
C PHE A 80 23.27 5.46 5.86
N ASP A 81 23.46 6.78 5.80
CA ASP A 81 22.52 7.77 6.31
C ASP A 81 22.32 8.90 5.30
N VAL A 82 21.08 9.22 5.00
CA VAL A 82 20.67 10.26 4.05
C VAL A 82 19.69 11.19 4.75
N SER A 83 20.19 12.28 5.32
CA SER A 83 19.37 13.21 6.11
C SER A 83 18.37 14.02 5.28
N LEU A 84 18.53 14.10 3.95
CA LEU A 84 17.61 14.78 3.01
C LEU A 84 16.80 13.80 2.15
N GLY A 85 16.86 12.50 2.46
CA GLY A 85 16.13 11.45 1.75
C GLY A 85 15.46 10.47 2.71
N PHE A 86 14.86 9.41 2.14
CA PHE A 86 14.26 8.33 2.91
C PHE A 86 14.77 6.98 2.42
N ILE A 87 15.32 6.19 3.33
CA ILE A 87 15.72 4.80 3.09
C ILE A 87 14.96 3.93 4.09
N PRO A 88 14.10 3.04 3.64
CA PRO A 88 13.23 2.27 4.53
C PRO A 88 13.99 1.23 5.35
N ARG A 89 15.12 0.71 4.83
CA ARG A 89 15.92 -0.33 5.50
C ARG A 89 17.39 -0.20 5.12
N ILE A 90 18.24 -0.17 6.10
CA ILE A 90 19.71 -0.19 5.98
C ILE A 90 20.27 -1.55 6.39
N ASN A 91 21.56 -1.79 6.19
CA ASN A 91 22.27 -3.02 6.55
C ASN A 91 21.73 -4.26 5.82
N ILE A 92 21.45 -4.13 4.52
CA ILE A 92 20.87 -5.19 3.70
C ILE A 92 21.69 -5.45 2.42
N LYS A 93 21.62 -6.70 1.97
CA LYS A 93 21.89 -7.09 0.58
C LYS A 93 20.64 -7.77 0.05
N GLN A 94 20.06 -7.24 -1.00
CA GLN A 94 18.83 -7.75 -1.58
C GLN A 94 19.06 -8.11 -3.04
N ASN A 95 18.60 -9.29 -3.40
CA ASN A 95 18.50 -9.77 -4.77
C ASN A 95 17.03 -9.96 -5.13
N GLU A 96 16.55 -9.29 -6.18
CA GLU A 96 15.20 -9.42 -6.70
C GLU A 96 15.27 -9.88 -8.16
N GLN A 97 14.59 -10.97 -8.47
CA GLN A 97 14.47 -11.51 -9.81
C GLN A 97 13.00 -11.58 -10.20
N GLN A 98 12.66 -11.02 -11.35
CA GLN A 98 11.29 -11.04 -11.86
C GLN A 98 11.32 -11.47 -13.32
N ALA A 99 10.53 -12.48 -13.66
CA ALA A 99 10.27 -12.89 -15.01
C ALA A 99 8.77 -12.83 -15.30
N ASN A 100 8.42 -12.34 -16.46
CA ASN A 100 7.03 -12.25 -16.91
C ASN A 100 6.93 -12.78 -18.35
N TYR A 101 5.97 -13.67 -18.59
CA TYR A 101 5.66 -14.19 -19.92
C TYR A 101 4.20 -13.97 -20.27
N THR A 102 3.97 -13.44 -21.47
CA THR A 102 2.62 -13.11 -21.98
C THR A 102 2.31 -13.95 -23.20
N TRP A 103 1.25 -14.74 -23.13
CA TRP A 103 0.65 -15.43 -24.26
C TRP A 103 -0.44 -14.55 -24.87
N PHE A 104 -0.41 -14.42 -26.18
CA PHE A 104 -1.41 -13.69 -26.94
C PHE A 104 -2.40 -14.66 -27.54
N ALA A 105 -3.66 -14.36 -27.40
CA ALA A 105 -4.76 -15.19 -27.88
C ALA A 105 -4.93 -15.13 -29.40
N ALA A 106 -5.53 -16.16 -29.99
CA ALA A 106 -6.07 -16.11 -31.33
C ALA A 106 -7.37 -15.24 -31.35
N PRO A 107 -7.78 -14.70 -32.50
CA PRO A 107 -8.99 -13.87 -32.59
C PRO A 107 -10.28 -14.55 -32.12
N THR A 108 -10.33 -15.88 -32.22
CA THR A 108 -11.47 -16.72 -31.81
C THR A 108 -11.55 -17.00 -30.30
N ASP A 109 -10.47 -16.80 -29.56
CA ASP A 109 -10.41 -17.10 -28.13
C ASP A 109 -11.30 -16.14 -27.32
N TRP A 110 -11.74 -16.58 -26.14
CA TRP A 110 -12.53 -15.79 -25.20
C TRP A 110 -11.67 -14.78 -24.38
N PHE A 111 -10.36 -14.97 -24.36
CA PHE A 111 -9.40 -14.07 -23.73
C PHE A 111 -8.58 -13.30 -24.77
N LEU A 112 -7.85 -12.28 -24.32
CA LEU A 112 -6.94 -11.45 -25.11
C LEU A 112 -5.49 -11.81 -24.82
N THR A 113 -5.14 -11.92 -23.55
CA THR A 113 -3.81 -12.31 -23.09
C THR A 113 -3.91 -13.14 -21.80
N GLN A 114 -2.94 -14.02 -21.64
CA GLN A 114 -2.61 -14.65 -20.38
C GLN A 114 -1.18 -14.25 -20.00
N GLU A 115 -0.93 -13.99 -18.73
CA GLU A 115 0.35 -13.52 -18.25
C GLU A 115 0.72 -14.30 -16.99
N LEU A 116 1.93 -14.85 -16.96
CA LEU A 116 2.51 -15.44 -15.75
C LEU A 116 3.73 -14.62 -15.35
N LYS A 117 3.68 -14.07 -14.14
CA LYS A 117 4.74 -13.31 -13.52
C LYS A 117 5.27 -14.06 -12.29
N ALA A 118 6.57 -14.33 -12.29
CA ALA A 118 7.27 -14.89 -11.15
C ALA A 118 8.20 -13.84 -10.55
N THR A 119 8.20 -13.70 -9.23
CA THR A 119 9.09 -12.79 -8.51
C THR A 119 9.77 -13.55 -7.37
N LEU A 120 11.08 -13.45 -7.28
CA LEU A 120 11.92 -14.00 -6.23
C LEU A 120 12.64 -12.83 -5.56
N ILE A 121 12.52 -12.72 -4.24
CA ILE A 121 13.25 -11.71 -3.45
C ILE A 121 14.00 -12.46 -2.35
N HIS A 122 15.29 -12.19 -2.27
CA HIS A 122 16.15 -12.68 -1.21
C HIS A 122 16.85 -11.48 -0.57
N THR A 123 16.72 -11.34 0.75
CA THR A 123 17.31 -10.24 1.50
C THR A 123 18.12 -10.79 2.66
N ASP A 124 19.42 -10.51 2.65
CA ASP A 124 20.32 -10.78 3.77
C ASP A 124 20.44 -9.53 4.64
N ASN A 125 20.28 -9.69 5.94
CA ASN A 125 20.68 -8.68 6.91
C ASN A 125 22.08 -9.02 7.39
N GLN A 126 23.04 -8.11 7.20
CA GLN A 126 24.45 -8.36 7.48
C GLN A 126 24.78 -8.50 8.99
N ARG A 127 23.83 -8.17 9.89
CA ARG A 127 24.07 -8.17 11.33
C ARG A 127 23.57 -9.42 12.05
N ASP A 128 22.43 -9.98 11.61
CA ASP A 128 21.63 -10.85 12.47
C ASP A 128 21.49 -12.27 11.91
N GLU A 129 22.31 -12.68 10.93
CA GLU A 129 22.21 -13.97 10.22
C GLU A 129 20.81 -14.26 9.64
N PHE A 130 19.95 -13.24 9.55
CA PHE A 130 18.58 -13.38 9.14
C PHE A 130 18.43 -13.20 7.64
N GLN A 131 17.76 -14.15 7.04
CA GLN A 131 17.45 -14.16 5.61
C GLN A 131 15.95 -14.10 5.43
N ASP A 132 15.47 -13.03 4.80
CA ASP A 132 14.09 -12.94 4.34
C ASP A 132 14.01 -13.43 2.90
N GLN A 133 13.05 -14.27 2.62
CA GLN A 133 12.81 -14.80 1.28
C GLN A 133 11.34 -14.62 0.91
N LYS A 134 11.09 -14.26 -0.34
CA LYS A 134 9.72 -14.17 -0.89
C LYS A 134 9.69 -14.73 -2.29
N ILE A 135 8.76 -15.63 -2.53
CA ILE A 135 8.37 -16.15 -3.84
C ILE A 135 6.94 -15.70 -4.10
N ASN A 136 6.70 -15.09 -5.24
CA ASN A 136 5.37 -14.67 -5.66
C ASN A 136 5.14 -15.11 -7.10
N LEU A 137 4.01 -15.77 -7.34
CA LEU A 137 3.55 -16.16 -8.65
C LEU A 137 2.20 -15.48 -8.90
N LEU A 138 2.10 -14.67 -9.93
CA LEU A 138 0.88 -13.98 -10.32
C LEU A 138 0.48 -14.43 -11.74
N TYR A 139 -0.69 -15.03 -11.86
CA TYR A 139 -1.31 -15.37 -13.12
C TYR A 139 -2.46 -14.40 -13.41
N THR A 140 -2.45 -13.80 -14.59
CA THR A 140 -3.44 -12.82 -15.03
C THR A 140 -4.04 -13.23 -16.35
N ILE A 141 -5.37 -13.26 -16.44
CA ILE A 141 -6.11 -13.45 -17.70
C ILE A 141 -6.86 -12.15 -17.99
N LYS A 142 -6.51 -11.50 -19.11
CA LYS A 142 -7.31 -10.40 -19.67
C LYS A 142 -8.27 -10.98 -20.68
N ALA A 143 -9.55 -10.99 -20.34
CA ALA A 143 -10.62 -11.53 -21.17
C ALA A 143 -11.30 -10.42 -21.98
N LYS A 144 -12.11 -10.83 -22.97
CA LYS A 144 -12.99 -9.92 -23.71
C LYS A 144 -13.97 -9.20 -22.78
N GLN A 145 -14.60 -8.13 -23.26
CA GLN A 145 -15.53 -7.30 -22.50
C GLN A 145 -14.90 -6.68 -21.22
N ALA A 146 -13.60 -6.34 -21.29
CA ALA A 146 -12.86 -5.71 -20.21
C ALA A 146 -12.93 -6.47 -18.85
N ASN A 147 -12.91 -7.80 -18.89
CA ASN A 147 -12.77 -8.63 -17.72
C ASN A 147 -11.30 -8.99 -17.49
N THR A 148 -10.88 -8.94 -16.23
CA THR A 148 -9.53 -9.37 -15.82
C THR A 148 -9.65 -10.28 -14.61
N PHE A 149 -9.07 -11.47 -14.70
CA PHE A 149 -8.95 -12.42 -13.61
C PHE A 149 -7.50 -12.49 -13.17
N THR A 150 -7.27 -12.51 -11.87
CA THR A 150 -5.94 -12.63 -11.28
C THR A 150 -5.94 -13.76 -10.26
N PHE A 151 -4.86 -14.53 -10.23
CA PHE A 151 -4.59 -15.51 -9.21
C PHE A 151 -3.15 -15.37 -8.76
N GLU A 152 -2.94 -15.10 -7.49
CA GLU A 152 -1.65 -14.85 -6.88
C GLU A 152 -1.37 -15.91 -5.80
N GLY A 153 -0.21 -16.53 -5.88
CA GLY A 153 0.35 -17.38 -4.84
C GLY A 153 1.60 -16.75 -4.26
N THR A 154 1.71 -16.70 -2.95
CA THR A 154 2.87 -16.14 -2.25
C THR A 154 3.37 -17.10 -1.20
N GLN A 155 4.69 -17.29 -1.14
CA GLN A 155 5.40 -17.92 -0.06
C GLN A 155 6.50 -17.00 0.40
N GLN A 156 6.61 -16.79 1.71
CA GLN A 156 7.67 -15.94 2.28
C GLN A 156 8.16 -16.48 3.61
N SER A 157 9.39 -16.15 3.94
CA SER A 157 9.94 -16.35 5.28
C SER A 157 10.45 -15.03 5.81
N GLU A 158 10.14 -14.74 7.06
CA GLU A 158 10.51 -13.51 7.74
C GLU A 158 10.84 -13.81 9.20
N ASN A 159 11.74 -13.02 9.79
CA ASN A 159 12.09 -13.16 11.18
C ASN A 159 11.28 -12.21 12.06
N LEU A 160 10.62 -12.76 13.06
CA LEU A 160 9.88 -12.00 14.06
C LEU A 160 10.17 -12.58 15.45
N ALA A 161 10.60 -11.73 16.40
CA ALA A 161 10.90 -12.10 17.76
C ALA A 161 11.90 -13.29 17.86
N ASP A 162 12.99 -13.24 17.07
CA ASP A 162 14.06 -14.25 16.97
C ASP A 162 13.61 -15.62 16.43
N LYS A 163 12.43 -15.70 15.84
CA LYS A 163 11.92 -16.91 15.18
C LYS A 163 11.79 -16.68 13.68
N LYS A 164 12.30 -17.58 12.87
CA LYS A 164 12.04 -17.61 11.43
C LYS A 164 10.65 -18.21 11.17
N ILE A 165 9.76 -17.40 10.61
CA ILE A 165 8.37 -17.79 10.36
C ILE A 165 8.17 -17.89 8.84
N HIS A 166 7.65 -19.02 8.42
CA HIS A 166 7.26 -19.25 7.03
C HIS A 166 5.77 -18.99 6.90
N THR A 167 5.40 -18.23 5.88
CA THR A 167 4.00 -17.94 5.56
C THR A 167 3.74 -18.19 4.09
N SER A 168 2.56 -18.71 3.80
CA SER A 168 2.09 -18.95 2.44
C SER A 168 0.65 -18.50 2.29
N GLY A 169 0.23 -18.29 1.05
CA GLY A 169 -1.16 -17.96 0.80
C GLY A 169 -1.46 -17.67 -0.65
N TRP A 170 -2.73 -17.36 -0.89
CA TRP A 170 -3.25 -17.08 -2.21
C TRP A 170 -4.21 -15.88 -2.18
N LEU A 171 -4.33 -15.21 -3.33
CA LEU A 171 -5.28 -14.15 -3.58
C LEU A 171 -5.88 -14.36 -4.98
N ALA A 172 -7.20 -14.42 -5.07
CA ALA A 172 -7.94 -14.42 -6.33
C ALA A 172 -8.63 -13.07 -6.51
N GLY A 173 -8.64 -12.55 -7.73
CA GLY A 173 -9.25 -11.28 -8.08
C GLY A 173 -10.02 -11.35 -9.38
N TRP A 174 -11.11 -10.62 -9.44
CA TRP A 174 -11.87 -10.35 -10.65
C TRP A 174 -12.16 -8.85 -10.75
N ASN A 175 -11.83 -8.29 -11.90
CA ASN A 175 -12.20 -6.92 -12.26
C ASN A 175 -13.03 -6.98 -13.54
N SER A 176 -14.15 -6.30 -13.57
CA SER A 176 -15.06 -6.27 -14.73
C SER A 176 -15.51 -4.85 -15.03
N ARG A 177 -15.50 -4.55 -16.32
CA ARG A 177 -16.15 -3.36 -16.89
C ARG A 177 -16.98 -3.78 -18.10
N THR A 178 -17.69 -4.91 -17.99
CA THR A 178 -18.57 -5.43 -19.03
C THR A 178 -19.67 -4.42 -19.40
N LEU A 179 -20.19 -3.71 -18.40
CA LEU A 179 -21.05 -2.54 -18.59
C LEU A 179 -20.16 -1.29 -18.51
N PRO A 180 -20.19 -0.38 -19.52
CA PRO A 180 -19.36 0.82 -19.53
C PRO A 180 -19.53 1.71 -18.29
N GLU A 181 -20.74 1.72 -17.74
CA GLU A 181 -21.12 2.52 -16.58
C GLU A 181 -20.72 1.87 -15.25
N LEU A 182 -20.37 0.56 -15.26
CA LEU A 182 -20.14 -0.21 -14.06
C LEU A 182 -18.75 -0.84 -14.07
N ASN A 183 -17.89 -0.41 -13.14
CA ASN A 183 -16.62 -1.06 -12.85
C ASN A 183 -16.69 -1.76 -11.49
N SER A 184 -16.53 -3.09 -11.51
CA SER A 184 -16.59 -3.94 -10.32
C SER A 184 -15.25 -4.61 -10.09
N THR A 185 -14.79 -4.66 -8.84
CA THR A 185 -13.61 -5.43 -8.43
C THR A 185 -13.97 -6.27 -7.22
N ILE A 186 -13.68 -7.56 -7.29
CA ILE A 186 -13.78 -8.49 -6.17
C ILE A 186 -12.43 -9.15 -5.98
N LYS A 187 -11.94 -9.19 -4.73
CA LYS A 187 -10.74 -9.94 -4.36
C LYS A 187 -11.02 -10.76 -3.12
N LEU A 188 -10.59 -11.99 -3.13
CA LEU A 188 -10.70 -12.93 -2.02
C LEU A 188 -9.35 -13.60 -1.82
N GLY A 189 -8.95 -13.78 -0.56
CA GLY A 189 -7.68 -14.42 -0.26
C GLY A 189 -7.61 -15.04 1.11
N GLN A 190 -6.69 -15.99 1.22
CA GLN A 190 -6.29 -16.58 2.48
C GLN A 190 -4.79 -16.73 2.48
N ARG A 191 -4.16 -16.28 3.56
CA ARG A 191 -2.71 -16.40 3.74
C ARG A 191 -2.37 -16.51 5.21
N GLN A 192 -1.29 -17.21 5.50
CA GLN A 192 -0.64 -17.05 6.80
C GLN A 192 -0.03 -15.65 6.88
N ALA A 193 -0.23 -14.96 7.98
CA ALA A 193 0.28 -13.60 8.19
C ALA A 193 0.86 -13.45 9.61
N LEU A 194 1.82 -12.54 9.74
CA LEU A 194 2.48 -12.25 11.00
C LEU A 194 1.61 -11.32 11.85
N ASN A 195 1.60 -11.57 13.14
CA ASN A 195 1.04 -10.68 14.16
C ASN A 195 2.14 -9.75 14.69
N TYR A 196 2.42 -8.65 13.99
CA TYR A 196 3.46 -7.69 14.43
C TYR A 196 3.13 -6.98 15.76
N GLN A 197 1.87 -7.00 16.16
CA GLN A 197 1.40 -6.38 17.41
C GLN A 197 1.17 -7.42 18.52
N PHE A 198 1.91 -8.51 18.48
CA PHE A 198 1.75 -9.60 19.44
C PHE A 198 1.98 -9.16 20.90
N VAL A 199 1.20 -9.74 21.78
CA VAL A 199 1.40 -9.71 23.25
C VAL A 199 2.07 -11.01 23.70
N ASP A 200 1.59 -12.13 23.15
CA ASP A 200 2.07 -13.47 23.44
C ASP A 200 2.99 -13.97 22.32
N ARG A 201 4.18 -14.46 22.68
CA ARG A 201 5.16 -15.02 21.73
C ARG A 201 4.73 -16.34 21.10
N ASP A 202 3.68 -16.97 21.61
CA ASP A 202 3.11 -18.17 21.00
C ASP A 202 2.11 -17.84 19.87
N VAL A 203 1.71 -16.57 19.73
CA VAL A 203 0.74 -16.08 18.73
C VAL A 203 1.41 -15.09 17.77
N LEU A 204 2.58 -15.44 17.23
CA LEU A 204 3.34 -14.60 16.29
C LEU A 204 2.76 -14.61 14.87
N SER A 205 1.96 -15.62 14.52
CA SER A 205 1.34 -15.75 13.19
C SER A 205 -0.05 -16.35 13.29
N GLY A 206 -0.80 -16.24 12.23
CA GLY A 206 -2.14 -16.79 12.10
C GLY A 206 -2.61 -16.88 10.65
N ASP A 207 -3.78 -17.44 10.44
CA ASP A 207 -4.45 -17.48 9.14
C ASP A 207 -5.25 -16.18 8.93
N ALA A 208 -4.81 -15.35 7.99
CA ALA A 208 -5.52 -14.17 7.56
C ALA A 208 -6.45 -14.52 6.39
N ARG A 209 -7.73 -14.19 6.54
CA ARG A 209 -8.71 -14.22 5.46
C ARG A 209 -9.07 -12.80 5.11
N ASN A 210 -9.08 -12.50 3.81
CA ASN A 210 -9.41 -11.16 3.35
C ASN A 210 -10.42 -11.21 2.21
N ALA A 211 -11.28 -10.20 2.19
CA ALA A 211 -12.22 -9.95 1.10
C ALA A 211 -12.24 -8.47 0.80
N GLN A 212 -12.27 -8.13 -0.48
CA GLN A 212 -12.41 -6.76 -0.95
C GLN A 212 -13.43 -6.71 -2.07
N VAL A 213 -14.36 -5.76 -1.97
CA VAL A 213 -15.29 -5.42 -3.04
C VAL A 213 -15.14 -3.92 -3.31
N LYS A 214 -15.03 -3.55 -4.59
CA LYS A 214 -15.10 -2.15 -5.04
C LYS A 214 -16.09 -2.06 -6.16
N LEU A 215 -16.89 -1.00 -6.13
CA LEU A 215 -17.92 -0.73 -7.12
C LEU A 215 -17.85 0.75 -7.50
N LYS A 216 -17.69 1.03 -8.81
CA LYS A 216 -17.87 2.36 -9.37
C LYS A 216 -18.98 2.29 -10.40
N TRP A 217 -20.06 3.01 -10.16
CA TRP A 217 -21.24 2.94 -10.99
C TRP A 217 -21.75 4.33 -11.36
N LEU A 218 -21.91 4.58 -12.65
CA LEU A 218 -22.59 5.75 -13.19
C LEU A 218 -24.03 5.37 -13.46
N ILE A 219 -24.96 5.85 -12.63
CA ILE A 219 -26.38 5.50 -12.70
C ILE A 219 -27.11 6.61 -13.47
N GLY A 220 -27.44 6.34 -14.71
CA GLY A 220 -27.99 7.34 -15.61
C GLY A 220 -27.00 8.47 -15.87
N ARG A 221 -27.50 9.72 -15.94
CA ARG A 221 -26.70 10.91 -16.28
C ARG A 221 -26.25 11.71 -15.05
N HIS A 222 -26.85 11.47 -13.90
CA HIS A 222 -26.75 12.38 -12.74
C HIS A 222 -26.08 11.74 -11.53
N TRP A 223 -26.21 10.43 -11.34
CA TRP A 223 -25.68 9.76 -10.17
C TRP A 223 -24.34 9.07 -10.43
N SER A 224 -23.43 9.21 -9.50
CA SER A 224 -22.23 8.39 -9.44
C SER A 224 -22.07 7.80 -8.04
N LEU A 225 -21.82 6.50 -8.00
CA LEU A 225 -21.53 5.72 -6.82
C LEU A 225 -20.11 5.20 -6.87
N ASP A 226 -19.28 5.52 -5.87
CA ASP A 226 -17.98 4.86 -5.62
C ASP A 226 -18.04 4.24 -4.23
N SER A 227 -18.05 2.92 -4.18
CA SER A 227 -18.16 2.17 -2.92
C SER A 227 -17.06 1.14 -2.82
N SER A 228 -16.53 0.96 -1.62
CA SER A 228 -15.59 -0.11 -1.33
C SER A 228 -15.83 -0.70 0.05
N TYR A 229 -15.67 -2.02 0.13
CA TYR A 229 -15.67 -2.76 1.38
C TYR A 229 -14.41 -3.62 1.45
N PHE A 230 -13.72 -3.55 2.56
CA PHE A 230 -12.58 -4.38 2.88
C PHE A 230 -12.82 -5.08 4.22
N TRP A 231 -12.55 -6.38 4.25
CA TRP A 231 -12.62 -7.21 5.42
C TRP A 231 -11.36 -8.04 5.56
N ASN A 232 -10.78 -8.06 6.75
CA ASN A 232 -9.63 -8.87 7.09
C ASN A 232 -9.83 -9.50 8.48
N ASP A 233 -9.56 -10.79 8.62
CA ASP A 233 -9.66 -11.54 9.88
C ASP A 233 -8.40 -12.36 10.05
N LEU A 234 -7.50 -11.96 10.95
CA LEU A 234 -6.33 -12.75 11.34
C LEU A 234 -6.73 -13.65 12.49
N ARG A 235 -6.56 -14.96 12.31
CA ARG A 235 -7.02 -15.99 13.24
C ARG A 235 -5.88 -16.89 13.67
N HIS A 236 -5.86 -17.25 14.95
CA HIS A 236 -5.14 -18.37 15.51
C HIS A 236 -6.08 -19.57 15.72
N ALA A 237 -5.54 -20.75 16.05
CA ALA A 237 -6.35 -21.96 16.26
C ALA A 237 -7.50 -21.76 17.27
N GLN A 238 -7.31 -20.93 18.27
CA GLN A 238 -8.28 -20.69 19.35
C GLN A 238 -9.24 -19.52 19.07
N GLY A 239 -9.08 -18.77 17.97
CA GLY A 239 -9.98 -17.67 17.63
C GLY A 239 -9.37 -16.54 16.80
N SER A 240 -10.09 -15.43 16.68
CA SER A 240 -9.63 -14.25 15.96
C SER A 240 -8.63 -13.47 16.80
N ILE A 241 -7.44 -13.18 16.25
CA ILE A 241 -6.45 -12.27 16.83
C ILE A 241 -6.95 -10.85 16.68
N TYR A 242 -7.32 -10.47 15.45
CA TYR A 242 -8.04 -9.23 15.18
C TYR A 242 -8.87 -9.37 13.90
N ARG A 243 -9.92 -8.55 13.83
CA ARG A 243 -10.77 -8.39 12.65
C ARG A 243 -10.88 -6.92 12.31
N ASP A 244 -10.58 -6.59 11.07
CA ASP A 244 -10.62 -5.25 10.52
C ASP A 244 -11.66 -5.14 9.41
N ARG A 245 -12.50 -4.09 9.45
CA ARG A 245 -13.56 -3.82 8.47
C ARG A 245 -13.52 -2.36 8.10
N LEU A 246 -13.38 -2.09 6.82
CA LEU A 246 -13.42 -0.75 6.26
C LEU A 246 -14.53 -0.71 5.20
N ALA A 247 -15.43 0.24 5.31
CA ALA A 247 -16.45 0.50 4.31
C ALA A 247 -16.41 1.98 3.92
N ARG A 248 -16.34 2.25 2.64
CA ARG A 248 -16.42 3.61 2.07
C ARG A 248 -17.57 3.68 1.10
N LEU A 249 -18.35 4.73 1.19
CA LEU A 249 -19.38 5.12 0.25
C LEU A 249 -19.14 6.56 -0.18
N ASN A 250 -19.10 6.81 -1.47
CA ASN A 250 -19.17 8.15 -2.05
C ASN A 250 -20.29 8.15 -3.08
N LEU A 251 -21.41 8.79 -2.72
CA LEU A 251 -22.56 8.97 -3.58
C LEU A 251 -22.61 10.44 -4.01
N SER A 252 -22.57 10.68 -5.32
CA SER A 252 -22.63 12.03 -5.87
C SER A 252 -23.81 12.17 -6.81
N TYR A 253 -24.43 13.32 -6.77
CA TYR A 253 -25.51 13.72 -7.66
C TYR A 253 -25.16 15.02 -8.38
N GLN A 254 -25.22 15.04 -9.69
CA GLN A 254 -25.02 16.21 -10.54
C GLN A 254 -26.37 16.75 -10.97
N PHE A 255 -26.76 17.92 -10.45
CA PHE A 255 -28.04 18.55 -10.82
C PHE A 255 -28.01 19.10 -12.23
N ASP A 256 -26.92 19.81 -12.55
CA ASP A 256 -26.64 20.44 -13.85
C ASP A 256 -25.12 20.61 -14.03
N ASN A 257 -24.68 21.37 -15.02
CA ASN A 257 -23.26 21.62 -15.29
C ASN A 257 -22.55 22.39 -14.16
N TYR A 258 -23.28 23.06 -13.31
CA TYR A 258 -22.76 23.95 -12.26
C TYR A 258 -22.91 23.35 -10.87
N TRP A 259 -24.04 22.72 -10.56
CA TRP A 259 -24.38 22.27 -9.22
C TRP A 259 -24.23 20.75 -9.05
N GLY A 260 -23.60 20.35 -7.97
CA GLY A 260 -23.49 18.96 -7.59
C GLY A 260 -23.48 18.81 -6.05
N ALA A 261 -24.01 17.71 -5.58
CA ALA A 261 -23.97 17.31 -4.18
C ALA A 261 -23.27 15.97 -4.01
N SER A 262 -22.61 15.76 -2.88
CA SER A 262 -22.00 14.47 -2.55
C SER A 262 -22.15 14.13 -1.07
N LEU A 263 -22.35 12.83 -0.82
CA LEU A 263 -22.33 12.19 0.48
C LEU A 263 -21.13 11.23 0.50
N ILE A 264 -20.19 11.45 1.42
CA ILE A 264 -19.06 10.57 1.66
C ILE A 264 -19.20 9.99 3.06
N MET A 265 -19.14 8.67 3.18
CA MET A 265 -19.18 7.95 4.46
C MET A 265 -17.99 6.99 4.50
N ASP A 266 -17.18 7.10 5.56
CA ASP A 266 -16.08 6.20 5.86
C ASP A 266 -16.34 5.53 7.21
N TYR A 267 -16.58 4.23 7.18
CA TYR A 267 -16.76 3.41 8.36
C TYR A 267 -15.56 2.51 8.57
N HIS A 268 -15.03 2.50 9.80
CA HIS A 268 -13.95 1.61 10.22
C HIS A 268 -14.35 0.89 11.51
N LYS A 269 -14.07 -0.41 11.58
CA LYS A 269 -14.22 -1.20 12.81
C LYS A 269 -13.08 -2.20 12.92
N LEU A 270 -12.21 -1.98 13.91
CA LEU A 270 -11.17 -2.89 14.35
C LEU A 270 -11.60 -3.55 15.66
N SER A 271 -11.62 -4.88 15.68
CA SER A 271 -11.87 -5.67 16.87
C SER A 271 -10.69 -6.59 17.11
N ALA A 272 -10.01 -6.47 18.25
CA ALA A 272 -8.80 -7.21 18.58
C ALA A 272 -8.94 -7.95 19.90
N ASN A 273 -8.34 -9.12 19.99
CA ASN A 273 -8.20 -9.87 21.23
C ASN A 273 -6.98 -9.34 21.99
N GLN A 274 -7.19 -8.67 23.10
CA GLN A 274 -6.17 -8.01 23.90
C GLN A 274 -5.16 -9.00 24.54
N ALA A 275 -5.54 -10.29 24.65
CA ALA A 275 -4.61 -11.32 25.15
C ALA A 275 -3.51 -11.66 24.09
N TRP A 276 -3.80 -11.40 22.80
CA TRP A 276 -2.90 -11.78 21.70
C TRP A 276 -2.36 -10.60 20.90
N SER A 277 -2.96 -9.42 21.00
CA SER A 277 -2.59 -8.26 20.23
C SER A 277 -2.67 -6.96 21.03
N ARG A 278 -1.68 -6.07 20.81
CA ARG A 278 -1.68 -4.70 21.35
C ARG A 278 -2.60 -3.73 20.62
N LEU A 279 -3.24 -4.18 19.53
CA LEU A 279 -4.22 -3.36 18.82
C LEU A 279 -5.41 -3.08 19.73
N LYS A 280 -5.86 -1.83 19.76
CA LYS A 280 -7.06 -1.43 20.52
C LYS A 280 -8.32 -1.63 19.68
N ASN A 281 -9.42 -1.93 20.34
CA ASN A 281 -10.73 -1.94 19.69
C ASN A 281 -11.08 -0.51 19.28
N GLU A 282 -11.40 -0.33 18.00
CA GLU A 282 -11.69 0.97 17.42
C GLU A 282 -12.89 0.86 16.50
N GLN A 283 -13.79 1.84 16.58
CA GLN A 283 -14.89 1.98 15.64
C GLN A 283 -15.09 3.47 15.35
N SER A 284 -15.18 3.84 14.10
CA SER A 284 -15.39 5.22 13.68
C SER A 284 -16.29 5.31 12.44
N LEU A 285 -17.05 6.38 12.36
CA LEU A 285 -17.83 6.77 11.20
C LEU A 285 -17.55 8.25 10.89
N ASN A 286 -17.00 8.50 9.73
CA ASN A 286 -16.86 9.85 9.20
C ASN A 286 -17.90 10.07 8.11
N THR A 287 -18.71 11.10 8.26
CA THR A 287 -19.74 11.49 7.28
C THR A 287 -19.43 12.90 6.80
N THR A 288 -19.37 13.07 5.48
CA THR A 288 -19.21 14.39 4.84
C THR A 288 -20.35 14.60 3.85
N LEU A 289 -21.10 15.68 4.07
CA LEU A 289 -22.06 16.22 3.10
C LEU A 289 -21.44 17.45 2.44
N GLN A 290 -21.50 17.52 1.12
CA GLN A 290 -20.88 18.60 0.38
C GLN A 290 -21.77 19.04 -0.79
N LEU A 291 -21.93 20.35 -0.94
CA LEU A 291 -22.50 20.99 -2.11
C LEU A 291 -21.37 21.67 -2.88
N ARG A 292 -21.34 21.49 -4.18
CA ARG A 292 -20.36 22.12 -5.08
C ARG A 292 -21.06 23.02 -6.07
N TYR A 293 -20.51 24.20 -6.28
CA TYR A 293 -20.87 25.10 -7.37
C TYR A 293 -19.64 25.40 -8.23
N VAL A 294 -19.73 25.17 -9.54
CA VAL A 294 -18.67 25.44 -10.51
C VAL A 294 -18.88 26.85 -11.06
N LEU A 295 -17.91 27.74 -10.83
CA LEU A 295 -17.90 29.12 -11.32
C LEU A 295 -17.44 29.20 -12.78
N SER A 296 -16.36 28.48 -13.08
CA SER A 296 -15.75 28.36 -14.41
C SER A 296 -14.92 27.07 -14.46
N PRO A 297 -14.47 26.60 -15.63
CA PRO A 297 -13.54 25.49 -15.71
C PRO A 297 -12.32 25.71 -14.81
N GLY A 298 -12.11 24.81 -13.81
CA GLY A 298 -11.04 24.93 -12.82
C GLY A 298 -11.37 25.75 -11.57
N SER A 299 -12.48 26.49 -11.54
CA SER A 299 -12.88 27.34 -10.40
C SER A 299 -14.19 26.83 -9.77
N SER A 300 -14.20 26.57 -8.48
CA SER A 300 -15.36 26.01 -7.79
C SER A 300 -15.46 26.47 -6.33
N VAL A 301 -16.68 26.61 -5.85
CA VAL A 301 -17.00 26.81 -4.43
C VAL A 301 -17.57 25.52 -3.87
N TYR A 302 -17.14 25.16 -2.67
CA TYR A 302 -17.64 24.02 -1.92
C TYR A 302 -18.15 24.50 -0.57
N VAL A 303 -19.33 24.03 -0.19
CA VAL A 303 -19.89 24.18 1.15
C VAL A 303 -20.15 22.80 1.70
N GLY A 304 -19.70 22.51 2.89
CA GLY A 304 -19.86 21.18 3.43
C GLY A 304 -19.92 21.11 4.94
N TYR A 305 -20.38 19.96 5.38
CA TYR A 305 -20.48 19.56 6.77
C TYR A 305 -19.80 18.21 6.98
N VAL A 306 -18.94 18.13 7.97
CA VAL A 306 -18.24 16.90 8.38
C VAL A 306 -18.65 16.56 9.79
N ASP A 307 -19.02 15.29 9.99
CA ASP A 307 -19.29 14.71 11.29
C ASP A 307 -18.43 13.46 11.49
N ARG A 308 -17.73 13.39 12.62
CA ARG A 308 -16.93 12.23 13.01
C ARG A 308 -17.48 11.66 14.31
N GLN A 309 -17.84 10.40 14.27
CA GLN A 309 -18.30 9.63 15.42
C GLN A 309 -17.29 8.53 15.73
N GLU A 310 -17.03 8.31 17.02
CA GLU A 310 -16.09 7.30 17.49
C GLU A 310 -16.68 6.54 18.69
N ASN A 311 -16.24 5.29 18.88
CA ASN A 311 -16.62 4.45 20.00
C ASN A 311 -15.80 4.78 21.25
N LEU A 312 -15.93 6.00 21.75
CA LEU A 312 -15.25 6.45 22.95
C LEU A 312 -16.22 6.54 24.13
N SER A 313 -15.75 6.14 25.30
CA SER A 313 -16.36 6.44 26.59
C SER A 313 -15.41 7.34 27.35
N LEU A 314 -15.88 8.52 27.73
CA LEU A 314 -15.11 9.48 28.51
C LEU A 314 -15.44 9.32 29.99
N TYR A 315 -14.42 9.19 30.84
CA TYR A 315 -14.58 9.08 32.28
C TYR A 315 -13.45 9.83 33.00
N HIS A 316 -13.67 10.18 34.26
CA HIS A 316 -12.61 10.73 35.10
C HIS A 316 -11.96 9.60 35.89
N ASP A 317 -10.63 9.58 35.90
CA ASP A 317 -9.88 8.66 36.76
C ASP A 317 -9.93 9.10 38.24
N GLU A 318 -9.29 8.31 39.11
CA GLU A 318 -9.23 8.56 40.56
C GLU A 318 -8.61 9.93 40.91
N ASN A 319 -7.82 10.51 40.01
CA ASN A 319 -7.20 11.83 40.15
C ASN A 319 -8.01 12.96 39.52
N GLY A 320 -9.22 12.66 39.04
CA GLY A 320 -10.09 13.64 38.36
C GLY A 320 -9.65 13.99 36.94
N LEU A 321 -8.69 13.28 36.35
CA LEU A 321 -8.23 13.51 34.98
C LEU A 321 -9.16 12.81 34.00
N LEU A 322 -9.52 13.52 32.91
CA LEU A 322 -10.35 12.98 31.85
C LEU A 322 -9.60 11.90 31.08
N GLN A 323 -10.12 10.69 31.10
CA GLN A 323 -9.61 9.51 30.41
C GLN A 323 -10.62 9.04 29.34
N SER A 324 -10.14 8.25 28.38
CA SER A 324 -10.97 7.63 27.37
C SER A 324 -10.79 6.12 27.34
N ALA A 325 -11.88 5.41 27.20
CA ALA A 325 -11.92 3.97 26.94
C ALA A 325 -12.72 3.69 25.68
N SER A 326 -12.53 2.53 25.06
CA SER A 326 -13.36 2.11 23.93
C SER A 326 -14.75 1.68 24.43
N SER A 327 -15.81 2.22 23.84
CA SER A 327 -17.20 1.77 24.05
C SER A 327 -17.58 0.71 23.00
N GLN A 328 -18.78 0.12 23.13
CA GLN A 328 -19.30 -0.82 22.13
C GLN A 328 -20.03 -0.13 20.97
N HIS A 329 -20.40 1.14 21.14
CA HIS A 329 -21.23 1.90 20.22
C HIS A 329 -20.51 3.18 19.75
N LEU A 330 -21.01 3.81 18.69
CA LEU A 330 -20.56 5.11 18.18
C LEU A 330 -21.25 6.23 18.96
N ASP A 331 -20.80 6.48 20.20
CA ASP A 331 -21.52 7.33 21.13
C ASP A 331 -21.02 8.77 21.15
N VAL A 332 -19.79 9.03 20.67
CA VAL A 332 -19.16 10.33 20.82
C VAL A 332 -18.89 10.96 19.45
N HIS A 333 -19.43 12.16 19.27
CA HIS A 333 -19.05 13.03 18.16
C HIS A 333 -17.73 13.73 18.50
N THR A 334 -16.63 13.29 17.88
CA THR A 334 -15.29 13.84 18.10
C THR A 334 -14.95 15.01 17.18
N GLY A 335 -15.76 15.26 16.17
CA GLY A 335 -15.59 16.39 15.28
C GLY A 335 -16.82 16.72 14.48
N LYS A 336 -17.32 17.97 14.65
CA LYS A 336 -18.36 18.55 13.80
C LYS A 336 -17.81 19.83 13.20
N ARG A 337 -17.79 19.94 11.87
CA ARG A 337 -17.24 21.10 11.18
C ARG A 337 -18.07 21.49 9.98
N PHE A 338 -18.36 22.79 9.86
CA PHE A 338 -18.75 23.39 8.61
C PHE A 338 -17.51 23.95 7.91
N PHE A 339 -17.46 23.86 6.60
CA PHE A 339 -16.41 24.46 5.82
C PHE A 339 -16.94 25.09 4.54
N VAL A 340 -16.25 26.14 4.11
CA VAL A 340 -16.37 26.72 2.79
C VAL A 340 -14.99 26.71 2.16
N LYS A 341 -14.88 26.20 0.94
CA LYS A 341 -13.63 26.15 0.18
C LYS A 341 -13.85 26.80 -1.17
N LEU A 342 -13.00 27.76 -1.52
CA LEU A 342 -12.91 28.32 -2.86
C LEU A 342 -11.65 27.77 -3.54
N SER A 343 -11.82 27.19 -4.71
CA SER A 343 -10.73 26.87 -5.63
C SER A 343 -10.86 27.78 -6.84
N TYR A 344 -9.82 28.51 -7.19
CA TYR A 344 -9.82 29.45 -8.30
C TYR A 344 -8.59 29.22 -9.18
N LEU A 345 -8.83 29.07 -10.49
CA LEU A 345 -7.77 28.95 -11.48
C LEU A 345 -7.65 30.29 -12.23
N PHE A 346 -6.43 30.85 -12.25
CA PHE A 346 -6.12 32.10 -12.97
C PHE A 346 -5.75 31.82 -14.42
#